data_797ca2cd38e09e0877b15eb072815f2d
#
_entry.id   797ca2cd38e09e0877b15eb072815f2d
#
_cell.length_a   1.000
_cell.length_b   1.000
_cell.length_c   1.000
_cell.angle_alpha   90.00
_cell.angle_beta   90.00
_cell.angle_gamma   90.00
#
_symmetry.space_group_name_H-M   'P 1'
#
loop_
_entity.id
_entity.type
_entity.pdbx_description
1 polymer ?
#
loop_
_entity_poly.entity_id
_entity_poly.type
_entity_poly.pdbx_seq_one_letter_code
_entity_poly.pdbx_strand_id
1 'polypeptide(L)'
;MPTNRAAWVVTQGKPLEFKEAPYTSPGPNEIVVKNAAVAINPVDWLLPNVVSMFTPQVKLPFVFGDDCAGTIVEVGQGVTTLKPGDRVLGLAVSFDKRSNKASEGAFQNYTVLRTNLTSKIPDWMSFESASVLPLGLATAACGLFLKDFLGLQLPTAPKPQKPTGETVIIWGGSTSVXVAAGYEVISTASPKNHEYLKSLGASEVFDYNSPTVVKDIVATMNNKHGISAGAYAVGVGSLNACIDILSQTKGKKFVAQASHDIPMKEFPTNMLAIMWKMGSSFVGWKLKGLRKGIGYKFAWSTEVMANELGSEMYEKFLPIALAERTFVAAPEPQVAGKGLEGIETAFAVAKKGVSAKKIVVSL
;
A
#
# COMPACT_ATOMS: atom_id res chain seq x y z
N MET A 1 19.88 -26.49 -6.27
CA MET A 1 19.00 -25.33 -5.95
C MET A 1 18.89 -24.45 -7.19
N PRO A 2 17.75 -23.78 -7.39
CA PRO A 2 17.65 -22.84 -8.52
C PRO A 2 18.65 -21.69 -8.40
N THR A 3 19.10 -21.19 -9.54
CA THR A 3 19.94 -19.99 -9.57
C THR A 3 19.05 -18.76 -9.30
N ASN A 4 19.38 -18.01 -8.26
CA ASN A 4 18.68 -16.76 -7.93
C ASN A 4 19.51 -15.56 -8.40
N ARG A 5 18.84 -14.50 -8.85
CA ARG A 5 19.42 -13.19 -9.15
C ARG A 5 18.57 -12.12 -8.49
N ALA A 6 19.19 -11.02 -8.14
CA ALA A 6 18.49 -9.91 -7.47
C ALA A 6 19.01 -8.55 -7.93
N ALA A 7 18.18 -7.55 -7.71
CA ALA A 7 18.54 -6.14 -7.87
C ALA A 7 19.00 -5.62 -6.49
N TRP A 8 20.31 -5.46 -6.35
CA TRP A 8 20.96 -5.12 -5.09
C TRP A 8 21.19 -3.62 -4.94
N VAL A 9 20.83 -3.08 -3.80
CA VAL A 9 21.36 -1.79 -3.35
C VAL A 9 22.71 -2.10 -2.68
N VAL A 10 23.79 -1.83 -3.38
CA VAL A 10 25.15 -2.08 -2.87
C VAL A 10 25.69 -0.86 -2.13
N THR A 11 25.43 0.32 -2.67
CA THR A 11 25.86 1.59 -2.09
C THR A 11 24.68 2.57 -2.07
N GLN A 12 24.42 3.18 -0.93
CA GLN A 12 23.35 4.16 -0.81
C GLN A 12 23.49 5.28 -1.85
N GLY A 13 22.42 5.58 -2.56
CA GLY A 13 22.37 6.66 -3.55
C GLY A 13 22.99 6.31 -4.90
N LYS A 14 23.34 5.04 -5.12
CA LYS A 14 23.87 4.57 -6.41
C LYS A 14 22.85 3.69 -7.11
N PRO A 15 22.96 3.51 -8.44
CA PRO A 15 22.09 2.59 -9.17
C PRO A 15 22.15 1.17 -8.62
N LEU A 16 21.11 0.40 -8.91
CA LEU A 16 21.02 -1.01 -8.51
C LEU A 16 22.06 -1.85 -9.26
N GLU A 17 22.59 -2.86 -8.59
CA GLU A 17 23.46 -3.87 -9.23
C GLU A 17 22.67 -5.18 -9.41
N PHE A 18 22.68 -5.71 -10.63
CA PHE A 18 21.93 -6.92 -10.98
C PHE A 18 22.89 -8.12 -11.02
N LYS A 19 22.87 -8.94 -9.99
CA LYS A 19 23.83 -10.03 -9.84
C LYS A 19 23.23 -11.21 -9.07
N GLU A 20 23.99 -12.28 -8.96
CA GLU A 20 23.57 -13.48 -8.24
C GLU A 20 23.17 -13.15 -6.78
N ALA A 21 22.23 -13.92 -6.30
CA ALA A 21 21.74 -13.86 -4.91
C ALA A 21 21.58 -15.29 -4.39
N PRO A 22 21.77 -15.52 -3.10
CA PRO A 22 21.49 -16.84 -2.54
C PRO A 22 20.04 -17.25 -2.74
N TYR A 23 19.79 -18.50 -3.09
CA TYR A 23 18.46 -19.09 -2.95
C TYR A 23 18.30 -19.46 -1.48
N THR A 24 17.23 -18.96 -0.85
CA THR A 24 16.97 -19.19 0.57
C THR A 24 15.72 -20.07 0.70
N SER A 25 15.87 -21.25 1.31
CA SER A 25 14.73 -22.13 1.58
C SER A 25 13.85 -21.50 2.68
N PRO A 26 12.53 -21.80 2.65
CA PRO A 26 11.61 -21.18 3.58
C PRO A 26 11.72 -21.75 4.99
N GLY A 27 11.59 -20.91 6.00
CA GLY A 27 11.43 -21.30 7.39
C GLY A 27 9.98 -21.68 7.71
N PRO A 28 9.68 -21.92 9.00
CA PRO A 28 8.31 -22.22 9.43
C PRO A 28 7.34 -21.08 9.05
N ASN A 29 6.19 -21.47 8.47
CA ASN A 29 5.15 -20.54 8.00
C ASN A 29 5.63 -19.57 6.92
N GLU A 30 6.69 -19.95 6.19
CA GLU A 30 7.20 -19.21 5.04
C GLU A 30 7.05 -20.06 3.78
N ILE A 31 7.11 -19.38 2.64
CA ILE A 31 7.09 -20.01 1.31
C ILE A 31 8.15 -19.34 0.45
N VAL A 32 8.58 -20.00 -0.62
CA VAL A 32 9.40 -19.37 -1.66
C VAL A 32 8.56 -19.22 -2.91
N VAL A 33 8.52 -18.01 -3.42
CA VAL A 33 7.81 -17.67 -4.65
C VAL A 33 8.82 -17.36 -5.75
N LYS A 34 8.67 -18.03 -6.91
CA LYS A 34 9.33 -17.62 -8.14
C LYS A 34 8.53 -16.44 -8.68
N ASN A 35 9.08 -15.25 -8.61
CA ASN A 35 8.41 -14.04 -9.03
C ASN A 35 8.18 -14.02 -10.54
N ALA A 36 7.00 -13.58 -10.95
CA ALA A 36 6.63 -13.34 -12.35
C ALA A 36 6.36 -11.86 -12.60
N ALA A 37 5.99 -11.12 -11.54
CA ALA A 37 5.82 -9.66 -11.61
C ALA A 37 6.10 -9.02 -10.26
N VAL A 38 6.67 -7.82 -10.29
CA VAL A 38 6.87 -6.97 -9.11
C VAL A 38 6.32 -5.59 -9.41
N ALA A 39 5.75 -4.92 -8.40
CA ALA A 39 5.25 -3.56 -8.60
C ALA A 39 6.09 -2.55 -7.82
N ILE A 40 6.07 -1.31 -8.29
CA ILE A 40 6.92 -0.24 -7.77
C ILE A 40 6.09 0.70 -6.89
N ASN A 41 6.57 0.92 -5.70
CA ASN A 41 6.02 1.85 -4.72
C ASN A 41 6.95 3.05 -4.55
N PRO A 42 6.46 4.19 -4.04
CA PRO A 42 7.35 5.32 -3.75
C PRO A 42 8.51 4.96 -2.84
N VAL A 43 8.30 4.09 -1.85
CA VAL A 43 9.35 3.66 -0.93
C VAL A 43 10.48 2.92 -1.65
N ASP A 44 10.18 2.17 -2.69
CA ASP A 44 11.16 1.33 -3.40
C ASP A 44 12.28 2.13 -4.07
N TRP A 45 11.95 3.30 -4.65
CA TRP A 45 12.97 4.13 -5.29
C TRP A 45 13.47 5.26 -4.38
N LEU A 46 12.77 5.54 -3.30
CA LEU A 46 13.22 6.52 -2.31
C LEU A 46 14.25 5.90 -1.35
N LEU A 47 13.90 4.74 -0.79
CA LEU A 47 14.66 4.11 0.29
C LEU A 47 16.12 3.84 -0.06
N PRO A 48 16.48 3.37 -1.27
CA PRO A 48 17.90 3.20 -1.64
C PRO A 48 18.75 4.47 -1.48
N ASN A 49 18.15 5.64 -1.49
CA ASN A 49 18.88 6.91 -1.34
C ASN A 49 19.03 7.34 0.13
N VAL A 50 18.25 6.75 1.04
CA VAL A 50 18.14 7.22 2.44
C VAL A 50 18.18 6.05 3.45
N VAL A 51 18.79 4.92 3.09
CA VAL A 51 18.84 3.69 3.92
C VAL A 51 19.30 4.01 5.34
N SER A 52 20.41 4.72 5.48
CA SER A 52 21.01 5.01 6.78
C SER A 52 20.10 5.80 7.72
N MET A 53 19.16 6.57 7.13
CA MET A 53 18.24 7.39 7.92
C MET A 53 16.96 6.63 8.31
N PHE A 54 16.33 5.98 7.33
CA PHE A 54 14.99 5.39 7.51
C PHE A 54 15.03 3.93 7.93
N THR A 55 16.11 3.22 7.59
CA THR A 55 16.26 1.80 7.93
C THR A 55 17.67 1.51 8.44
N PRO A 56 18.05 2.14 9.58
CA PRO A 56 19.44 2.02 10.09
C PRO A 56 19.84 0.60 10.45
N GLN A 57 18.89 -0.32 10.64
CA GLN A 57 19.17 -1.73 10.89
C GLN A 57 19.65 -2.47 9.63
N VAL A 58 19.36 -1.93 8.43
CA VAL A 58 19.72 -2.57 7.16
C VAL A 58 21.19 -2.35 6.86
N LYS A 59 21.92 -3.44 6.63
CA LYS A 59 23.33 -3.40 6.21
C LYS A 59 23.41 -3.70 4.71
N LEU A 60 23.99 -2.79 3.95
CA LEU A 60 24.22 -3.00 2.52
C LEU A 60 25.37 -3.98 2.28
N PRO A 61 25.33 -4.80 1.21
CA PRO A 61 24.33 -4.81 0.14
C PRO A 61 23.02 -5.47 0.57
N PHE A 62 21.89 -5.00 0.02
CA PHE A 62 20.56 -5.45 0.45
C PHE A 62 19.57 -5.47 -0.73
N VAL A 63 18.57 -6.37 -0.67
CA VAL A 63 17.50 -6.48 -1.67
C VAL A 63 16.21 -5.92 -1.08
N PHE A 64 15.63 -4.94 -1.76
CA PHE A 64 14.38 -4.29 -1.39
C PHE A 64 13.21 -4.79 -2.26
N GLY A 65 12.12 -4.04 -2.26
CA GLY A 65 10.91 -4.36 -3.01
C GLY A 65 9.84 -4.96 -2.10
N ASP A 66 8.63 -4.43 -2.19
CA ASP A 66 7.52 -4.85 -1.31
C ASP A 66 6.47 -5.68 -2.01
N ASP A 67 6.22 -5.44 -3.30
CA ASP A 67 5.09 -6.03 -4.03
C ASP A 67 5.55 -7.09 -5.03
N CYS A 68 5.06 -8.32 -4.88
CA CYS A 68 5.33 -9.36 -5.87
C CYS A 68 4.13 -10.27 -6.10
N ALA A 69 4.16 -10.94 -7.26
CA ALA A 69 3.24 -12.02 -7.59
C ALA A 69 3.99 -13.07 -8.42
N GLY A 70 3.67 -14.32 -8.21
CA GLY A 70 4.38 -15.41 -8.87
C GLY A 70 3.82 -16.78 -8.48
N THR A 71 4.65 -17.81 -8.66
CA THR A 71 4.27 -19.19 -8.39
C THR A 71 5.10 -19.74 -7.22
N ILE A 72 4.44 -20.39 -6.27
CA ILE A 72 5.13 -21.04 -5.14
C ILE A 72 5.98 -22.18 -5.67
N VAL A 73 7.24 -22.25 -5.25
CA VAL A 73 8.17 -23.34 -5.60
C VAL A 73 8.53 -24.20 -4.39
N GLU A 74 8.44 -23.66 -3.17
CA GLU A 74 8.78 -24.40 -1.96
C GLU A 74 7.93 -23.87 -0.81
N VAL A 75 7.54 -24.75 0.13
CA VAL A 75 6.79 -24.36 1.35
C VAL A 75 7.53 -24.84 2.57
N GLY A 76 7.51 -24.04 3.62
CA GLY A 76 8.16 -24.35 4.88
C GLY A 76 7.29 -25.19 5.82
N GLN A 77 7.86 -25.56 6.96
CA GLN A 77 7.16 -26.34 7.97
C GLN A 77 5.91 -25.57 8.47
N GLY A 78 4.80 -26.27 8.65
CA GLY A 78 3.55 -25.71 9.16
C GLY A 78 2.63 -25.11 8.09
N VAL A 79 3.10 -25.00 6.86
CA VAL A 79 2.27 -24.46 5.76
C VAL A 79 1.34 -25.57 5.26
N THR A 80 0.03 -25.39 5.43
CA THR A 80 -0.99 -26.38 5.07
C THR A 80 -2.00 -25.88 4.02
N THR A 81 -2.11 -24.56 3.87
CA THR A 81 -3.11 -23.94 2.98
C THR A 81 -2.55 -23.61 1.60
N LEU A 82 -1.22 -23.62 1.47
CA LEU A 82 -0.50 -23.28 0.24
C LEU A 82 0.41 -24.44 -0.17
N LYS A 83 0.66 -24.60 -1.46
CA LYS A 83 1.51 -25.69 -1.99
C LYS A 83 2.30 -25.24 -3.21
N PRO A 84 3.41 -25.92 -3.54
CA PRO A 84 4.12 -25.63 -4.79
C PRO A 84 3.17 -25.73 -5.99
N GLY A 85 3.30 -24.77 -6.91
CA GLY A 85 2.42 -24.62 -8.07
C GLY A 85 1.29 -23.61 -7.87
N ASP A 86 0.95 -23.27 -6.63
CA ASP A 86 -0.08 -22.24 -6.39
C ASP A 86 0.38 -20.88 -6.90
N ARG A 87 -0.51 -20.15 -7.56
CA ARG A 87 -0.30 -18.77 -8.03
C ARG A 87 -0.68 -17.83 -6.90
N VAL A 88 0.23 -16.91 -6.56
CA VAL A 88 0.03 -16.04 -5.39
C VAL A 88 0.47 -14.60 -5.66
N LEU A 89 -0.05 -13.69 -4.83
CA LEU A 89 0.54 -12.37 -4.59
C LEU A 89 1.03 -12.33 -3.15
N GLY A 90 2.00 -11.47 -2.86
CA GLY A 90 2.48 -11.34 -1.49
C GLY A 90 3.15 -10.02 -1.20
N LEU A 91 3.06 -9.64 0.06
CA LEU A 91 3.77 -8.48 0.63
C LEU A 91 5.14 -8.94 1.14
N ALA A 92 6.18 -8.47 0.49
CA ALA A 92 7.56 -8.69 0.90
C ALA A 92 7.93 -7.63 1.96
N VAL A 93 8.71 -8.02 2.96
CA VAL A 93 8.94 -7.16 4.15
C VAL A 93 10.42 -7.10 4.55
N SER A 94 11.33 -7.19 3.58
CA SER A 94 12.76 -7.35 3.81
C SER A 94 13.36 -6.35 4.80
N PHE A 95 13.02 -5.06 4.63
CA PHE A 95 13.66 -4.00 5.41
C PHE A 95 12.95 -3.69 6.74
N ASP A 96 11.81 -4.33 7.04
CA ASP A 96 11.19 -4.16 8.35
C ASP A 96 12.13 -4.68 9.44
N LYS A 97 12.22 -3.96 10.56
CA LYS A 97 13.15 -4.32 11.65
C LYS A 97 12.89 -5.72 12.23
N ARG A 98 11.67 -6.24 12.07
CA ARG A 98 11.27 -7.58 12.53
C ARG A 98 11.68 -8.68 11.54
N SER A 99 12.03 -8.33 10.33
CA SER A 99 12.58 -9.20 9.30
C SER A 99 14.08 -8.97 9.15
N ASN A 100 14.45 -7.88 8.48
CA ASN A 100 15.82 -7.46 8.17
C ASN A 100 16.58 -8.55 7.40
N LYS A 101 15.93 -9.12 6.38
CA LYS A 101 16.46 -10.21 5.57
C LYS A 101 16.32 -9.86 4.07
N ALA A 102 17.42 -9.83 3.35
CA ALA A 102 17.43 -9.59 1.90
C ALA A 102 16.60 -10.65 1.15
N SER A 103 16.53 -11.88 1.66
CA SER A 103 15.73 -12.96 1.05
C SER A 103 14.21 -12.68 1.03
N GLU A 104 13.74 -11.77 1.90
CA GLU A 104 12.34 -11.37 1.97
C GLU A 104 12.04 -10.10 1.14
N GLY A 105 12.95 -9.65 0.26
CA GLY A 105 12.71 -8.54 -0.68
C GLY A 105 12.18 -9.04 -2.01
N ALA A 106 11.31 -8.25 -2.65
CA ALA A 106 10.65 -8.68 -3.89
C ALA A 106 11.52 -8.53 -5.14
N PHE A 107 12.59 -7.72 -5.10
CA PHE A 107 13.37 -7.43 -6.30
C PHE A 107 14.43 -8.51 -6.58
N GLN A 108 13.96 -9.76 -6.69
CA GLN A 108 14.78 -10.93 -7.02
C GLN A 108 13.91 -12.00 -7.68
N ASN A 109 14.53 -13.01 -8.28
CA ASN A 109 13.77 -14.07 -8.96
C ASN A 109 13.02 -14.96 -7.98
N TYR A 110 13.56 -15.19 -6.78
CA TYR A 110 12.95 -16.04 -5.76
C TYR A 110 12.89 -15.28 -4.43
N THR A 111 11.69 -15.04 -3.93
CA THR A 111 11.45 -14.29 -2.68
C THR A 111 10.87 -15.21 -1.62
N VAL A 112 11.38 -15.11 -0.41
CA VAL A 112 10.76 -15.76 0.76
C VAL A 112 9.62 -14.86 1.23
N LEU A 113 8.41 -15.40 1.32
CA LEU A 113 7.22 -14.69 1.81
C LEU A 113 6.64 -15.39 3.03
N ARG A 114 6.01 -14.62 3.88
CA ARG A 114 5.26 -15.13 5.04
C ARG A 114 3.85 -15.50 4.62
N THR A 115 3.33 -16.64 5.09
CA THR A 115 1.99 -17.10 4.68
C THR A 115 0.90 -16.09 5.02
N ASN A 116 0.99 -15.46 6.20
CA ASN A 116 -0.01 -14.47 6.63
C ASN A 116 0.03 -13.14 5.85
N LEU A 117 0.97 -12.99 4.91
CA LEU A 117 1.09 -11.84 4.01
C LEU A 117 0.98 -12.26 2.54
N THR A 118 0.44 -13.48 2.30
CA THR A 118 0.36 -14.08 0.97
C THR A 118 -1.09 -14.51 0.68
N SER A 119 -1.54 -14.25 -0.53
CA SER A 119 -2.88 -14.64 -0.98
C SER A 119 -2.83 -15.41 -2.29
N LYS A 120 -3.62 -16.48 -2.39
CA LYS A 120 -3.85 -17.15 -3.69
C LYS A 120 -4.56 -16.20 -4.64
N ILE A 121 -4.20 -16.31 -5.92
CA ILE A 121 -4.88 -15.55 -6.98
C ILE A 121 -5.54 -16.51 -7.95
N PRO A 122 -6.70 -16.14 -8.53
CA PRO A 122 -7.37 -17.01 -9.47
C PRO A 122 -6.63 -17.10 -10.81
N ASP A 123 -6.87 -18.17 -11.56
CA ASP A 123 -6.17 -18.43 -12.83
C ASP A 123 -6.39 -17.35 -13.88
N TRP A 124 -7.54 -16.70 -13.86
CA TRP A 124 -7.85 -15.62 -14.83
C TRP A 124 -7.05 -14.33 -14.57
N MET A 125 -6.46 -14.18 -13.39
CA MET A 125 -5.77 -12.94 -13.00
C MET A 125 -4.30 -13.01 -13.41
N SER A 126 -3.80 -11.99 -14.11
CA SER A 126 -2.38 -11.93 -14.45
C SER A 126 -1.53 -11.61 -13.22
N PHE A 127 -0.26 -12.00 -13.24
CA PHE A 127 0.66 -11.67 -12.15
C PHE A 127 0.90 -10.16 -12.06
N GLU A 128 0.88 -9.46 -13.20
CA GLU A 128 1.02 -8.00 -13.22
C GLU A 128 -0.16 -7.34 -12.49
N SER A 129 -1.39 -7.81 -12.75
CA SER A 129 -2.58 -7.29 -12.04
C SER A 129 -2.56 -7.64 -10.56
N ALA A 130 -2.05 -8.81 -10.21
CA ALA A 130 -1.96 -9.25 -8.82
C ALA A 130 -0.92 -8.43 -8.04
N SER A 131 0.22 -8.15 -8.67
CA SER A 131 1.33 -7.45 -8.00
C SER A 131 1.01 -6.02 -7.58
N VAL A 132 -0.07 -5.40 -8.12
CA VAL A 132 -0.39 -4.01 -7.73
C VAL A 132 -0.95 -3.91 -6.31
N LEU A 133 -1.40 -5.04 -5.73
CA LEU A 133 -2.20 -5.05 -4.50
C LEU A 133 -1.40 -5.01 -3.19
N PRO A 134 -0.31 -5.79 -3.00
CA PRO A 134 0.11 -6.13 -1.64
C PRO A 134 0.36 -4.93 -0.71
N LEU A 135 1.28 -4.03 -1.04
CA LEU A 135 1.60 -2.90 -0.15
C LEU A 135 0.42 -1.93 0.01
N GLY A 136 -0.28 -1.66 -1.10
CA GLY A 136 -1.44 -0.76 -1.06
C GLY A 136 -2.53 -1.28 -0.14
N LEU A 137 -2.83 -2.59 -0.24
CA LEU A 137 -3.81 -3.24 0.62
C LEU A 137 -3.37 -3.23 2.09
N ALA A 138 -2.10 -3.56 2.36
CA ALA A 138 -1.56 -3.55 3.72
C ALA A 138 -1.67 -2.17 4.37
N THR A 139 -1.26 -1.13 3.63
CA THR A 139 -1.31 0.26 4.13
C THR A 139 -2.76 0.67 4.42
N ALA A 140 -3.67 0.38 3.48
CA ALA A 140 -5.08 0.66 3.65
C ALA A 140 -5.65 -0.11 4.85
N ALA A 141 -5.36 -1.42 4.94
CA ALA A 141 -5.85 -2.25 6.03
C ALA A 141 -5.41 -1.72 7.40
N CYS A 142 -4.13 -1.35 7.54
CA CYS A 142 -3.65 -0.75 8.79
C CYS A 142 -4.43 0.50 9.16
N GLY A 143 -4.56 1.43 8.22
CA GLY A 143 -5.27 2.70 8.48
C GLY A 143 -6.76 2.54 8.72
N LEU A 144 -7.39 1.54 8.08
CA LEU A 144 -8.83 1.34 8.17
C LEU A 144 -9.23 0.48 9.38
N PHE A 145 -8.55 -0.65 9.60
CA PHE A 145 -9.07 -1.70 10.48
C PHE A 145 -8.39 -1.80 11.85
N LEU A 146 -7.16 -1.32 12.00
CA LEU A 146 -6.51 -1.35 13.32
C LEU A 146 -7.24 -0.40 14.29
N LYS A 147 -7.43 -0.86 15.54
CA LYS A 147 -8.19 -0.15 16.58
C LYS A 147 -7.62 1.23 16.92
N ASP A 148 -6.31 1.38 16.83
CA ASP A 148 -5.63 2.65 17.10
C ASP A 148 -5.57 3.59 15.89
N PHE A 149 -6.32 3.24 14.83
CA PHE A 149 -6.58 4.04 13.63
C PHE A 149 -8.10 4.24 13.48
N LEU A 150 -8.67 3.91 12.31
CA LEU A 150 -10.12 4.06 12.13
C LEU A 150 -10.94 2.95 12.82
N GLY A 151 -10.33 1.78 13.05
CA GLY A 151 -11.01 0.69 13.75
C GLY A 151 -12.31 0.24 13.12
N LEU A 152 -12.38 0.30 11.78
CA LEU A 152 -13.58 -0.09 11.04
C LEU A 152 -13.81 -1.61 11.14
N GLN A 153 -15.03 -2.06 10.87
CA GLN A 153 -15.28 -3.50 10.76
C GLN A 153 -14.53 -4.09 9.57
N LEU A 154 -14.06 -5.33 9.72
CA LEU A 154 -13.31 -6.01 8.66
C LEU A 154 -14.20 -6.32 7.46
N PRO A 155 -13.66 -6.29 6.23
CA PRO A 155 -14.44 -6.68 5.06
C PRO A 155 -14.72 -8.18 5.07
N THR A 156 -15.78 -8.60 4.41
CA THR A 156 -16.11 -10.01 4.20
C THR A 156 -16.35 -10.30 2.72
N ALA A 157 -16.15 -11.56 2.34
CA ALA A 157 -16.39 -12.05 0.99
C ALA A 157 -17.01 -13.45 1.08
N PRO A 158 -17.83 -13.86 0.10
CA PRO A 158 -18.20 -13.13 -1.12
C PRO A 158 -19.24 -12.02 -0.91
N LYS A 159 -19.93 -12.02 0.22
CA LYS A 159 -20.93 -10.99 0.53
C LYS A 159 -20.30 -9.91 1.38
N PRO A 160 -20.55 -8.63 1.07
CA PRO A 160 -20.03 -7.53 1.91
C PRO A 160 -20.71 -7.54 3.29
N GLN A 161 -20.08 -6.88 4.25
CA GLN A 161 -20.65 -6.63 5.57
C GLN A 161 -21.99 -5.87 5.46
N LYS A 162 -22.81 -6.00 6.47
CA LYS A 162 -24.04 -5.20 6.58
C LYS A 162 -23.69 -3.71 6.60
N PRO A 163 -24.47 -2.87 5.91
CA PRO A 163 -24.22 -1.43 5.95
C PRO A 163 -24.24 -0.88 7.38
N THR A 164 -23.23 -0.07 7.68
CA THR A 164 -23.10 0.57 9.00
C THR A 164 -23.96 1.84 9.12
N GLY A 165 -24.28 2.46 7.98
CA GLY A 165 -24.88 3.79 7.95
C GLY A 165 -23.86 4.90 8.17
N GLU A 166 -22.58 4.58 8.18
CA GLU A 166 -21.49 5.55 8.33
C GLU A 166 -20.69 5.69 7.03
N THR A 167 -20.07 6.84 6.85
CA THR A 167 -19.31 7.19 5.64
C THR A 167 -17.83 7.36 5.96
N VAL A 168 -16.96 6.74 5.17
CA VAL A 168 -15.50 6.95 5.23
C VAL A 168 -15.11 7.96 4.15
N ILE A 169 -14.31 8.94 4.53
CA ILE A 169 -13.77 9.93 3.60
C ILE A 169 -12.38 9.45 3.14
N ILE A 170 -12.19 9.26 1.84
CA ILE A 170 -10.93 8.80 1.28
C ILE A 170 -10.36 9.88 0.37
N TRP A 171 -9.34 10.58 0.84
CA TRP A 171 -8.67 11.58 0.03
C TRP A 171 -7.57 10.91 -0.80
N GLY A 172 -7.64 11.07 -2.13
CA GLY A 172 -6.68 10.45 -3.04
C GLY A 172 -7.05 9.01 -3.37
N GLY A 173 -8.27 8.79 -3.82
CA GLY A 173 -8.89 7.48 -3.98
C GLY A 173 -8.43 6.60 -5.14
N SER A 174 -7.24 6.83 -5.71
CA SER A 174 -6.72 5.97 -6.79
C SER A 174 -6.09 4.67 -6.28
N THR A 175 -6.21 4.39 -4.98
CA THR A 175 -5.74 3.15 -4.36
C THR A 175 -6.90 2.17 -4.16
N SER A 176 -6.61 0.86 -4.06
CA SER A 176 -7.61 -0.21 -3.87
C SER A 176 -8.12 -0.26 -2.45
N VAL A 177 -9.08 0.57 -2.11
CA VAL A 177 -9.68 0.52 -0.79
C VAL A 177 -11.12 0.04 -0.90
N UNK A 178 -11.33 -0.96 -0.38
CA UNK A 178 -12.31 -1.41 -0.55
C UNK A 178 -13.39 -1.05 0.07
N VAL A 179 -14.30 -1.01 -0.47
CA VAL A 179 -15.67 -0.70 -0.05
C VAL A 179 -16.38 -1.89 0.62
N ALA A 180 -15.74 -3.05 0.61
CA ALA A 180 -16.33 -4.32 1.04
C ALA A 180 -16.67 -4.42 2.55
N ALA A 181 -16.33 -3.40 3.33
CA ALA A 181 -16.53 -3.43 4.79
C ALA A 181 -17.87 -2.81 5.25
N GLY A 182 -18.78 -2.51 4.30
CA GLY A 182 -20.13 -2.02 4.65
C GLY A 182 -20.24 -0.53 4.93
N TYR A 183 -19.24 0.26 4.54
CA TYR A 183 -19.27 1.72 4.69
C TYR A 183 -19.58 2.38 3.35
N GLU A 184 -20.25 3.50 3.39
CA GLU A 184 -20.31 4.39 2.24
C GLU A 184 -18.96 5.09 2.09
N VAL A 185 -18.57 5.41 0.85
CA VAL A 185 -17.28 6.03 0.58
C VAL A 185 -17.45 7.32 -0.22
N ILE A 186 -16.97 8.41 0.36
CA ILE A 186 -16.75 9.67 -0.37
C ILE A 186 -15.26 9.72 -0.71
N SER A 187 -14.94 9.96 -1.98
CA SER A 187 -13.54 9.97 -2.40
C SER A 187 -13.18 11.24 -3.15
N THR A 188 -11.88 11.49 -3.34
CA THR A 188 -11.39 12.57 -4.18
C THR A 188 -10.45 12.05 -5.26
N ALA A 189 -10.54 12.64 -6.46
CA ALA A 189 -9.67 12.32 -7.58
C ALA A 189 -9.68 13.47 -8.59
N SER A 190 -8.74 13.44 -9.54
CA SER A 190 -8.86 14.34 -10.71
C SER A 190 -10.09 13.95 -11.54
N PRO A 191 -10.75 14.90 -12.23
CA PRO A 191 -12.03 14.64 -12.93
C PRO A 191 -12.01 13.44 -13.87
N LYS A 192 -10.92 13.23 -14.58
CA LYS A 192 -10.78 12.10 -15.52
C LYS A 192 -10.90 10.71 -14.86
N ASN A 193 -10.73 10.65 -13.52
CA ASN A 193 -10.78 9.40 -12.77
C ASN A 193 -12.10 9.24 -11.97
N HIS A 194 -13.05 10.18 -12.09
CA HIS A 194 -14.29 10.13 -11.29
C HIS A 194 -15.09 8.87 -11.57
N GLU A 195 -15.34 8.56 -12.85
CA GLU A 195 -16.11 7.38 -13.23
C GLU A 195 -15.40 6.08 -12.80
N TYR A 196 -14.06 6.08 -12.90
CA TYR A 196 -13.28 4.93 -12.42
C TYR A 196 -13.49 4.71 -10.93
N LEU A 197 -13.44 5.77 -10.09
CA LEU A 197 -13.65 5.60 -8.65
C LEU A 197 -15.09 5.19 -8.31
N LYS A 198 -16.07 5.69 -9.07
CA LYS A 198 -17.46 5.24 -8.92
C LYS A 198 -17.58 3.74 -9.23
N SER A 199 -16.89 3.28 -10.28
CA SER A 199 -16.93 1.85 -10.63
C SER A 199 -16.25 0.98 -9.57
N LEU A 200 -15.36 1.57 -8.74
CA LEU A 200 -14.76 0.88 -7.59
C LEU A 200 -15.62 0.97 -6.33
N GLY A 201 -16.80 1.61 -6.41
CA GLY A 201 -17.79 1.67 -5.33
C GLY A 201 -17.86 2.97 -4.55
N ALA A 202 -17.18 4.04 -4.98
CA ALA A 202 -17.33 5.35 -4.32
C ALA A 202 -18.74 5.90 -4.57
N SER A 203 -19.44 6.31 -3.49
CA SER A 203 -20.79 6.90 -3.57
C SER A 203 -20.74 8.30 -4.20
N GLU A 204 -19.72 9.08 -3.82
CA GLU A 204 -19.50 10.43 -4.33
C GLU A 204 -18.02 10.63 -4.59
N VAL A 205 -17.68 11.36 -5.66
CA VAL A 205 -16.28 11.68 -5.99
C VAL A 205 -16.15 13.17 -6.26
N PHE A 206 -15.16 13.81 -5.65
CA PHE A 206 -14.89 15.26 -5.77
C PHE A 206 -13.52 15.52 -6.39
N ASP A 207 -13.39 16.62 -7.11
CA ASP A 207 -12.09 17.06 -7.64
C ASP A 207 -11.27 17.71 -6.52
N TYR A 208 -10.16 17.06 -6.13
CA TYR A 208 -9.29 17.59 -5.09
C TYR A 208 -8.64 18.93 -5.44
N ASN A 209 -8.64 19.33 -6.74
CA ASN A 209 -8.13 20.62 -7.18
C ASN A 209 -9.17 21.75 -7.05
N SER A 210 -10.44 21.42 -6.79
CA SER A 210 -11.47 22.43 -6.64
C SER A 210 -11.18 23.29 -5.39
N PRO A 211 -11.23 24.62 -5.52
CA PRO A 211 -11.05 25.49 -4.35
C PRO A 211 -12.16 25.34 -3.31
N THR A 212 -13.29 24.75 -3.67
CA THR A 212 -14.43 24.53 -2.77
C THR A 212 -14.52 23.09 -2.26
N VAL A 213 -13.59 22.18 -2.63
CA VAL A 213 -13.70 20.74 -2.36
C VAL A 213 -14.02 20.42 -0.87
N VAL A 214 -13.36 21.07 0.06
CA VAL A 214 -13.59 20.85 1.50
C VAL A 214 -15.04 21.24 1.87
N LYS A 215 -15.49 22.40 1.40
CA LYS A 215 -16.87 22.91 1.65
C LYS A 215 -17.90 21.96 1.04
N ASP A 216 -17.65 21.50 -0.19
CA ASP A 216 -18.57 20.63 -0.93
C ASP A 216 -18.72 19.26 -0.24
N ILE A 217 -17.59 18.68 0.22
CA ILE A 217 -17.60 17.41 0.97
C ILE A 217 -18.33 17.59 2.31
N VAL A 218 -18.07 18.68 3.04
CA VAL A 218 -18.75 18.98 4.31
C VAL A 218 -20.27 19.10 4.10
N ALA A 219 -20.68 19.83 3.05
CA ALA A 219 -22.10 19.99 2.73
C ALA A 219 -22.75 18.64 2.40
N THR A 220 -22.07 17.83 1.58
CA THR A 220 -22.55 16.50 1.20
C THR A 220 -22.67 15.58 2.44
N MET A 221 -21.66 15.56 3.29
CA MET A 221 -21.69 14.79 4.54
C MET A 221 -22.87 15.21 5.41
N ASN A 222 -23.04 16.50 5.65
CA ASN A 222 -24.07 16.99 6.57
C ASN A 222 -25.50 16.85 6.01
N ASN A 223 -25.66 16.91 4.69
CA ASN A 223 -26.99 16.84 4.07
C ASN A 223 -27.43 15.43 3.66
N LYS A 224 -26.49 14.54 3.30
CA LYS A 224 -26.84 13.22 2.76
C LYS A 224 -26.38 12.05 3.62
N HIS A 225 -25.16 12.14 4.20
CA HIS A 225 -24.52 10.97 4.79
C HIS A 225 -24.50 10.94 6.32
N GLY A 226 -24.52 12.09 6.98
CA GLY A 226 -24.69 12.20 8.43
C GLY A 226 -23.45 11.94 9.27
N ILE A 227 -23.04 10.69 9.42
CA ILE A 227 -21.99 10.30 10.38
C ILE A 227 -20.73 9.81 9.66
N SER A 228 -19.61 10.45 9.96
CA SER A 228 -18.31 10.05 9.45
C SER A 228 -17.67 8.96 10.31
N ALA A 229 -17.18 7.89 9.68
CA ALA A 229 -16.35 6.86 10.32
C ALA A 229 -14.86 7.27 10.34
N GLY A 230 -14.55 8.52 9.94
CA GLY A 230 -13.20 9.06 9.89
C GLY A 230 -12.70 9.25 8.46
N ALA A 231 -11.41 9.56 8.31
CA ALA A 231 -10.84 9.84 7.01
C ALA A 231 -9.52 9.08 6.79
N TYR A 232 -9.27 8.73 5.53
CA TYR A 232 -8.02 8.09 5.09
C TYR A 232 -7.36 9.03 4.07
N ALA A 233 -6.15 9.49 4.39
CA ALA A 233 -5.49 10.58 3.68
C ALA A 233 -4.30 10.09 2.86
N VAL A 234 -4.38 10.22 1.53
CA VAL A 234 -3.32 9.85 0.59
C VAL A 234 -3.00 11.07 -0.29
N GLY A 235 -1.74 11.41 -0.39
CA GLY A 235 -1.27 12.50 -1.26
C GLY A 235 -0.99 13.80 -0.52
N VAL A 236 -0.34 14.70 -1.23
CA VAL A 236 0.07 16.00 -0.69
C VAL A 236 -1.16 16.85 -0.33
N GLY A 237 -1.14 17.45 0.86
CA GLY A 237 -2.24 18.29 1.35
C GLY A 237 -3.42 17.53 1.92
N SER A 238 -3.47 16.21 1.74
CA SER A 238 -4.61 15.37 2.13
C SER A 238 -4.94 15.43 3.62
N LEU A 239 -3.92 15.38 4.46
CA LEU A 239 -4.11 15.42 5.93
C LEU A 239 -4.77 16.73 6.35
N ASN A 240 -4.30 17.87 5.83
CA ASN A 240 -4.88 19.18 6.14
C ASN A 240 -6.35 19.27 5.73
N ALA A 241 -6.67 18.80 4.52
CA ALA A 241 -8.06 18.80 4.01
C ALA A 241 -8.95 17.89 4.85
N CYS A 242 -8.48 16.67 5.18
CA CYS A 242 -9.25 15.74 6.02
C CYS A 242 -9.50 16.29 7.42
N ILE A 243 -8.52 16.96 8.04
CA ILE A 243 -8.70 17.63 9.34
C ILE A 243 -9.80 18.70 9.21
N ASP A 244 -9.76 19.51 8.14
CA ASP A 244 -10.77 20.56 7.93
C ASP A 244 -12.17 19.99 7.74
N ILE A 245 -12.32 18.90 6.99
CA ILE A 245 -13.61 18.24 6.77
C ILE A 245 -14.13 17.66 8.09
N LEU A 246 -13.32 16.85 8.77
CA LEU A 246 -13.78 16.17 9.99
C LEU A 246 -14.11 17.15 11.11
N SER A 247 -13.47 18.32 11.16
CA SER A 247 -13.79 19.33 12.17
C SER A 247 -15.22 19.90 12.01
N GLN A 248 -15.83 19.77 10.82
CA GLN A 248 -17.12 20.34 10.47
C GLN A 248 -18.22 19.28 10.24
N THR A 249 -17.90 18.00 10.40
CA THR A 249 -18.87 16.89 10.24
C THR A 249 -19.04 16.15 11.55
N LYS A 250 -20.15 15.40 11.69
CA LYS A 250 -20.40 14.55 12.87
C LYS A 250 -19.66 13.22 12.72
N GLY A 251 -19.34 12.57 13.83
CA GLY A 251 -18.76 11.24 13.85
C GLY A 251 -17.31 11.22 14.31
N LYS A 252 -16.54 10.25 13.83
CA LYS A 252 -15.17 9.97 14.28
C LYS A 252 -14.20 11.10 13.90
N LYS A 253 -13.42 11.56 14.86
CA LYS A 253 -12.49 12.69 14.73
C LYS A 253 -11.05 12.20 14.55
N PHE A 254 -10.83 11.35 13.54
CA PHE A 254 -9.53 10.73 13.33
C PHE A 254 -9.20 10.57 11.83
N VAL A 255 -7.94 10.85 11.49
CA VAL A 255 -7.41 10.69 10.12
C VAL A 255 -6.30 9.64 10.14
N ALA A 256 -6.47 8.57 9.36
CA ALA A 256 -5.38 7.63 9.07
C ALA A 256 -4.61 8.18 7.85
N GLN A 257 -3.33 8.45 8.03
CA GLN A 257 -2.49 9.07 7.00
C GLN A 257 -1.61 8.00 6.34
N ALA A 258 -1.63 7.93 5.00
CA ALA A 258 -0.86 6.93 4.24
C ALA A 258 0.25 7.52 3.37
N SER A 259 0.44 8.83 3.39
CA SER A 259 1.52 9.46 2.62
C SER A 259 2.03 10.72 3.31
N HIS A 260 3.27 11.05 3.03
CA HIS A 260 3.84 12.31 3.51
C HIS A 260 3.37 13.48 2.65
N ASP A 261 3.43 14.68 3.21
CA ASP A 261 3.00 15.91 2.54
C ASP A 261 4.09 16.56 1.68
N ILE A 262 5.22 15.87 1.52
CA ILE A 262 6.31 16.36 0.67
C ILE A 262 6.09 15.77 -0.72
N PRO A 263 5.90 16.62 -1.75
CA PRO A 263 5.83 16.10 -3.11
C PRO A 263 7.12 15.34 -3.43
N MET A 264 6.99 14.14 -3.99
CA MET A 264 8.15 13.27 -4.21
C MET A 264 9.22 13.92 -5.11
N LYS A 265 8.80 14.78 -6.04
CA LYS A 265 9.72 15.56 -6.90
C LYS A 265 10.56 16.57 -6.11
N GLU A 266 10.04 17.01 -4.97
CA GLU A 266 10.67 18.01 -4.10
C GLU A 266 11.32 17.39 -2.86
N PHE A 267 11.41 16.05 -2.82
CA PHE A 267 11.99 15.37 -1.66
C PHE A 267 13.46 15.79 -1.54
N PRO A 268 13.87 16.39 -0.42
CA PRO A 268 15.23 16.88 -0.29
C PRO A 268 16.24 15.75 -0.34
N THR A 269 17.45 16.04 -0.80
CA THR A 269 18.53 15.06 -0.89
C THR A 269 19.48 15.11 0.33
N ASN A 270 19.42 16.20 1.11
CA ASN A 270 20.28 16.29 2.28
C ASN A 270 19.47 16.13 3.58
N MET A 271 20.10 15.51 4.56
CA MET A 271 19.54 15.12 5.84
C MET A 271 18.87 16.27 6.58
N LEU A 272 19.54 17.43 6.67
CA LEU A 272 19.05 18.59 7.43
C LEU A 272 17.77 19.15 6.82
N ALA A 273 17.72 19.23 5.48
CA ALA A 273 16.52 19.70 4.77
C ALA A 273 15.34 18.73 4.94
N ILE A 274 15.61 17.42 4.92
CA ILE A 274 14.58 16.40 5.18
C ILE A 274 14.02 16.59 6.60
N MET A 275 14.90 16.66 7.59
CA MET A 275 14.49 16.81 9.00
C MET A 275 13.70 18.09 9.21
N TRP A 276 14.17 19.21 8.63
CA TRP A 276 13.48 20.50 8.75
C TRP A 276 12.09 20.46 8.12
N LYS A 277 11.99 19.97 6.88
CA LYS A 277 10.71 19.93 6.14
C LYS A 277 9.70 18.98 6.81
N MET A 278 10.15 17.78 7.22
CA MET A 278 9.29 16.83 7.93
C MET A 278 8.90 17.36 9.31
N GLY A 279 9.85 17.91 10.05
CA GLY A 279 9.60 18.46 11.39
C GLY A 279 8.62 19.63 11.38
N SER A 280 8.81 20.58 10.48
CA SER A 280 7.90 21.75 10.38
C SER A 280 6.48 21.33 9.99
N SER A 281 6.33 20.39 9.06
CA SER A 281 5.02 19.83 8.67
C SER A 281 4.36 19.16 9.88
N PHE A 282 5.11 18.33 10.59
CA PHE A 282 4.61 17.60 11.76
C PHE A 282 4.09 18.56 12.84
N VAL A 283 4.85 19.63 13.15
CA VAL A 283 4.43 20.63 14.15
C VAL A 283 3.14 21.33 13.68
N GLY A 284 3.08 21.73 12.41
CA GLY A 284 1.89 22.37 11.83
C GLY A 284 0.65 21.48 11.94
N TRP A 285 0.76 20.21 11.57
CA TRP A 285 -0.34 19.25 11.65
C TRP A 285 -0.77 19.01 13.10
N LYS A 286 0.19 18.87 14.00
CA LYS A 286 -0.10 18.64 15.42
C LYS A 286 -0.89 19.81 16.02
N LEU A 287 -0.45 21.03 15.77
CA LEU A 287 -1.15 22.23 16.24
C LEU A 287 -2.54 22.35 15.64
N LYS A 288 -2.68 22.12 14.34
CA LYS A 288 -3.98 22.18 13.65
C LYS A 288 -4.93 21.09 14.19
N GLY A 289 -4.46 19.87 14.33
CA GLY A 289 -5.25 18.75 14.87
C GLY A 289 -5.74 19.06 16.28
N LEU A 290 -4.84 19.51 17.15
CA LEU A 290 -5.18 19.89 18.54
C LEU A 290 -6.25 20.99 18.58
N ARG A 291 -6.06 22.05 17.79
CA ARG A 291 -7.04 23.17 17.75
C ARG A 291 -8.42 22.73 17.28
N LYS A 292 -8.48 21.73 16.40
CA LYS A 292 -9.74 21.26 15.80
C LYS A 292 -10.28 19.99 16.45
N GLY A 293 -9.61 19.44 17.44
CA GLY A 293 -10.00 18.19 18.10
C GLY A 293 -9.93 16.96 17.21
N ILE A 294 -9.00 16.94 16.24
CA ILE A 294 -8.84 15.84 15.28
C ILE A 294 -7.51 15.12 15.53
N GLY A 295 -7.58 13.82 15.80
CA GLY A 295 -6.42 12.94 15.89
C GLY A 295 -5.94 12.50 14.51
N TYR A 296 -4.67 12.16 14.40
CA TYR A 296 -4.15 11.53 13.17
C TYR A 296 -2.95 10.64 13.50
N LYS A 297 -2.71 9.65 12.62
CA LYS A 297 -1.57 8.75 12.76
C LYS A 297 -1.16 8.22 11.38
N PHE A 298 0.15 8.06 11.18
CA PHE A 298 0.69 7.51 9.92
C PHE A 298 0.59 5.99 9.92
N ALA A 299 0.03 5.42 8.85
CA ALA A 299 -0.17 3.97 8.70
C ALA A 299 1.04 3.33 8.01
N TRP A 300 1.74 2.46 8.73
CA TRP A 300 2.82 1.64 8.19
C TRP A 300 2.28 0.30 7.72
N SER A 301 2.51 -0.04 6.46
CA SER A 301 2.02 -1.29 5.85
C SER A 301 2.47 -2.54 6.60
N THR A 302 3.70 -2.56 7.09
CA THR A 302 4.26 -3.75 7.73
C THR A 302 3.67 -4.06 9.10
N GLU A 303 2.85 -3.18 9.67
CA GLU A 303 2.14 -3.49 10.93
C GLU A 303 1.24 -4.73 10.78
N VAL A 304 0.75 -5.02 9.57
CA VAL A 304 -0.06 -6.23 9.32
C VAL A 304 0.70 -7.54 9.64
N MET A 305 2.03 -7.52 9.63
CA MET A 305 2.80 -8.74 9.90
C MET A 305 2.83 -9.14 11.38
N ALA A 306 2.50 -8.20 12.28
CA ALA A 306 2.64 -8.37 13.72
C ALA A 306 1.31 -8.61 14.44
N ASN A 307 0.21 -8.77 13.69
CA ASN A 307 -1.13 -8.95 14.27
C ASN A 307 -2.00 -9.79 13.34
N GLU A 308 -3.22 -10.07 13.76
CA GLU A 308 -4.15 -10.93 13.01
C GLU A 308 -4.60 -10.33 11.67
N LEU A 309 -4.42 -9.02 11.48
CA LEU A 309 -4.92 -8.33 10.28
C LEU A 309 -4.28 -8.88 9.00
N GLY A 310 -3.01 -9.29 9.04
CA GLY A 310 -2.36 -9.93 7.89
C GLY A 310 -3.16 -11.16 7.43
N SER A 311 -3.38 -12.10 8.35
CA SER A 311 -4.15 -13.32 8.05
C SER A 311 -5.59 -13.01 7.63
N GLU A 312 -6.26 -12.06 8.31
CA GLU A 312 -7.63 -11.69 7.95
C GLU A 312 -7.72 -11.17 6.51
N MET A 313 -6.74 -10.35 6.09
CA MET A 313 -6.77 -9.76 4.76
C MET A 313 -6.23 -10.72 3.67
N TYR A 314 -5.06 -11.33 3.89
CA TYR A 314 -4.37 -12.08 2.83
C TYR A 314 -4.79 -13.54 2.74
N GLU A 315 -5.06 -14.20 3.88
CA GLU A 315 -5.43 -15.61 3.88
C GLU A 315 -6.94 -15.84 3.79
N LYS A 316 -7.75 -14.93 4.38
CA LYS A 316 -9.21 -15.14 4.47
C LYS A 316 -10.01 -14.31 3.49
N PHE A 317 -9.84 -12.98 3.49
CA PHE A 317 -10.67 -12.09 2.65
C PHE A 317 -10.26 -12.13 1.17
N LEU A 318 -8.99 -11.83 0.89
CA LEU A 318 -8.55 -11.55 -0.48
C LEU A 318 -8.71 -12.73 -1.44
N PRO A 319 -8.36 -13.99 -1.08
CA PRO A 319 -8.51 -15.08 -2.04
C PRO A 319 -9.96 -15.30 -2.47
N ILE A 320 -10.92 -15.17 -1.54
CA ILE A 320 -12.35 -15.32 -1.84
C ILE A 320 -12.81 -14.12 -2.67
N ALA A 321 -12.46 -12.93 -2.26
CA ALA A 321 -12.91 -11.70 -2.92
C ALA A 321 -12.40 -11.60 -4.37
N LEU A 322 -11.17 -12.06 -4.63
CA LEU A 322 -10.62 -12.12 -5.99
C LEU A 322 -11.28 -13.22 -6.82
N ALA A 323 -11.44 -14.42 -6.26
CA ALA A 323 -12.07 -15.54 -6.97
C ALA A 323 -13.50 -15.22 -7.40
N GLU A 324 -14.26 -14.59 -6.52
CA GLU A 324 -15.67 -14.21 -6.74
C GLU A 324 -15.83 -12.86 -7.46
N ARG A 325 -14.73 -12.18 -7.79
CA ARG A 325 -14.69 -10.86 -8.46
C ARG A 325 -15.44 -9.77 -7.68
N THR A 326 -15.50 -9.90 -6.35
CA THR A 326 -16.12 -8.89 -5.48
C THR A 326 -15.12 -7.83 -5.03
N PHE A 327 -13.85 -7.98 -5.40
CA PHE A 327 -12.78 -7.03 -5.14
C PHE A 327 -11.96 -6.83 -6.41
N VAL A 328 -11.78 -5.58 -6.80
CA VAL A 328 -11.06 -5.22 -8.03
C VAL A 328 -9.59 -4.90 -7.70
N ALA A 329 -8.67 -5.53 -8.43
CA ALA A 329 -7.24 -5.18 -8.31
C ALA A 329 -7.02 -3.81 -8.96
N ALA A 330 -6.86 -2.81 -8.11
CA ALA A 330 -6.72 -1.42 -8.51
C ALA A 330 -5.53 -0.80 -7.77
N PRO A 331 -4.82 0.15 -8.38
CA PRO A 331 -5.01 0.67 -9.75
C PRO A 331 -4.51 -0.30 -10.82
N GLU A 332 -4.88 -0.07 -12.09
CA GLU A 332 -4.45 -0.92 -13.19
C GLU A 332 -2.93 -0.97 -13.32
N PRO A 333 -2.35 -2.13 -13.67
CA PRO A 333 -0.91 -2.22 -13.90
C PRO A 333 -0.49 -1.51 -15.18
N GLN A 334 0.66 -0.85 -15.12
CA GLN A 334 1.35 -0.30 -16.28
C GLN A 334 2.74 -0.96 -16.31
N VAL A 335 2.95 -1.90 -17.23
CA VAL A 335 4.23 -2.58 -17.35
C VAL A 335 5.24 -1.58 -17.95
N ALA A 336 6.29 -1.29 -17.19
CA ALA A 336 7.32 -0.33 -17.58
C ALA A 336 8.71 -0.95 -17.74
N GLY A 337 8.81 -2.28 -17.54
CA GLY A 337 10.08 -2.98 -17.68
C GLY A 337 9.89 -4.48 -17.74
N LYS A 338 10.94 -5.17 -18.22
CA LYS A 338 11.00 -6.64 -18.25
C LYS A 338 12.34 -7.09 -17.65
N GLY A 339 12.28 -8.19 -16.91
CA GLY A 339 13.43 -8.72 -16.19
C GLY A 339 13.85 -7.80 -15.05
N LEU A 340 14.78 -8.26 -14.22
CA LEU A 340 15.25 -7.48 -13.06
C LEU A 340 15.79 -6.10 -13.48
N GLU A 341 16.49 -6.04 -14.61
CA GLU A 341 17.07 -4.79 -15.14
C GLU A 341 15.99 -3.75 -15.46
N GLY A 342 14.75 -4.21 -15.72
CA GLY A 342 13.60 -3.33 -15.95
C GLY A 342 13.21 -2.49 -14.74
N ILE A 343 13.66 -2.84 -13.53
CA ILE A 343 13.33 -2.13 -12.29
C ILE A 343 13.84 -0.68 -12.33
N GLU A 344 15.05 -0.45 -12.85
CA GLU A 344 15.58 0.93 -12.97
C GLU A 344 14.71 1.79 -13.92
N THR A 345 14.28 1.21 -15.04
CA THR A 345 13.36 1.90 -15.95
C THR A 345 12.04 2.19 -15.26
N ALA A 346 11.52 1.21 -14.53
CA ALA A 346 10.27 1.36 -13.80
C ALA A 346 10.37 2.45 -12.70
N PHE A 347 11.49 2.54 -12.00
CA PHE A 347 11.76 3.63 -11.04
C PHE A 347 11.68 5.00 -11.73
N ALA A 348 12.32 5.12 -12.91
CA ALA A 348 12.32 6.39 -13.66
C ALA A 348 10.90 6.80 -14.10
N VAL A 349 10.07 5.82 -14.50
CA VAL A 349 8.66 6.08 -14.87
C VAL A 349 7.85 6.48 -13.62
N ALA A 350 8.02 5.74 -12.52
CA ALA A 350 7.30 5.99 -11.26
C ALA A 350 7.60 7.40 -10.70
N LYS A 351 8.87 7.81 -10.76
CA LYS A 351 9.30 9.15 -10.30
C LYS A 351 8.63 10.30 -11.07
N LYS A 352 8.29 10.08 -12.34
CA LYS A 352 7.57 11.10 -13.15
C LYS A 352 6.12 11.25 -12.71
N GLY A 353 5.60 10.26 -12.00
CA GLY A 353 4.23 10.20 -11.56
C GLY A 353 3.29 9.62 -12.63
N VAL A 354 2.35 8.83 -12.19
CA VAL A 354 1.32 8.22 -13.05
C VAL A 354 -0.05 8.49 -12.44
N SER A 355 -1.10 8.42 -13.25
CA SER A 355 -2.47 8.70 -12.78
C SER A 355 -3.30 7.43 -12.86
N ALA A 356 -3.80 6.98 -11.72
CA ALA A 356 -4.64 5.78 -11.58
C ALA A 356 -3.99 4.52 -12.17
N LYS A 357 -2.65 4.45 -12.12
CA LYS A 357 -1.87 3.30 -12.57
C LYS A 357 -0.84 2.91 -11.52
N LYS A 358 -0.45 1.65 -11.51
CA LYS A 358 0.67 1.13 -10.71
C LYS A 358 1.75 0.64 -11.66
N ILE A 359 2.96 1.10 -11.45
CA ILE A 359 4.09 0.69 -12.31
C ILE A 359 4.52 -0.73 -11.93
N VAL A 360 4.69 -1.59 -12.94
CA VAL A 360 4.96 -3.02 -12.76
C VAL A 360 6.12 -3.42 -13.68
N VAL A 361 6.90 -4.40 -13.24
CA VAL A 361 7.94 -5.06 -14.03
C VAL A 361 7.57 -6.54 -14.15
N SER A 362 7.51 -7.07 -15.37
CA SER A 362 7.35 -8.51 -15.61
C SER A 362 8.72 -9.18 -15.52
N LEU A 363 8.85 -10.28 -14.76
CA LEU A 363 10.12 -10.99 -14.55
C LEU A 363 10.22 -12.29 -15.35
#